data_a531eac146302dd194f8f44c0d359584
#
_entry.id   a531eac146302dd194f8f44c0d359584
#
_cell.length_a   1.000
_cell.length_b   1.000
_cell.length_c   1.000
_cell.angle_alpha   90.00
_cell.angle_beta   90.00
_cell.angle_gamma   90.00
#
_symmetry.space_group_name_H-M   'P 1'
#
loop_
_entity.id
_entity.type
_entity.pdbx_description
1 polymer ?
#
loop_
_entity_poly.entity_id
_entity_poly.type
_entity_poly.pdbx_seq_one_letter_code
_entity_poly.pdbx_strand_id
1 'polypeptide(L)'
;MIPSTPSLGVCYYPEHLPSDYWAADFDSMREIGIRVVRVGEFAWSRLEPEPGEYRFSWLEQILDLAESKSLSIVLGTPTATPPKWLVDQIPDMLAVDASGQRRGFGSRRHYCFSHLGYRKECERIVSRLAQALGEHPAIIAWQTDNEFGCHSTVLSYSEAARSAFRVWLK
;
A
#
# COMPACT_ATOMS: atom_id res chain seq x y z
N MET A 1 -16.48 -9.04 -10.01
CA MET A 1 -16.21 -9.44 -11.42
C MET A 1 -15.58 -8.26 -12.13
N ILE A 2 -14.43 -8.42 -12.79
CA ILE A 2 -13.77 -7.34 -13.55
C ILE A 2 -14.68 -6.95 -14.73
N PRO A 3 -14.98 -5.66 -14.93
CA PRO A 3 -15.82 -5.22 -16.02
C PRO A 3 -15.25 -5.64 -17.39
N SER A 4 -16.10 -6.10 -18.28
CA SER A 4 -15.71 -6.49 -19.66
C SER A 4 -15.48 -5.29 -20.58
N THR A 5 -15.90 -4.10 -20.17
CA THR A 5 -15.73 -2.83 -20.88
C THR A 5 -14.82 -1.89 -20.08
N PRO A 6 -14.07 -1.00 -20.73
CA PRO A 6 -13.28 0.01 -20.03
C PRO A 6 -14.14 0.83 -19.06
N SER A 7 -13.65 0.99 -17.84
CA SER A 7 -14.31 1.77 -16.80
C SER A 7 -13.40 2.90 -16.36
N LEU A 8 -13.99 4.08 -16.10
CA LEU A 8 -13.26 5.20 -15.51
C LEU A 8 -12.98 4.91 -14.04
N GLY A 9 -11.73 5.07 -13.63
CA GLY A 9 -11.29 4.89 -12.25
C GLY A 9 -10.42 6.04 -11.75
N VAL A 10 -10.30 6.15 -10.43
CA VAL A 10 -9.50 7.19 -9.75
C VAL A 10 -8.78 6.59 -8.55
N CYS A 11 -7.65 7.21 -8.15
CA CYS A 11 -7.04 6.98 -6.85
C CYS A 11 -7.69 7.91 -5.82
N TYR A 12 -7.98 7.38 -4.64
CA TYR A 12 -8.58 8.14 -3.55
C TYR A 12 -7.86 7.82 -2.23
N TYR A 13 -7.63 8.83 -1.43
CA TYR A 13 -6.86 8.72 -0.19
C TYR A 13 -7.71 9.18 1.01
N PRO A 14 -8.70 8.36 1.42
CA PRO A 14 -9.61 8.71 2.51
C PRO A 14 -8.88 8.89 3.84
N GLU A 15 -7.72 8.29 4.00
CA GLU A 15 -6.85 8.45 5.16
C GLU A 15 -6.34 9.88 5.36
N HIS A 16 -6.38 10.72 4.34
CA HIS A 16 -5.95 12.13 4.39
C HIS A 16 -7.11 13.11 4.60
N LEU A 17 -8.36 12.63 4.63
CA LEU A 17 -9.56 13.44 4.68
C LEU A 17 -10.40 13.15 5.93
N PRO A 18 -11.12 14.15 6.46
CA PRO A 18 -12.15 13.89 7.46
C PRO A 18 -13.23 12.96 6.91
N SER A 19 -13.75 12.07 7.74
CA SER A 19 -14.75 11.07 7.32
C SER A 19 -16.06 11.67 6.78
N ASP A 20 -16.38 12.90 7.19
CA ASP A 20 -17.58 13.63 6.77
C ASP A 20 -17.61 13.90 5.26
N TYR A 21 -16.44 13.93 4.62
CA TYR A 21 -16.33 14.18 3.17
C TYR A 21 -16.53 12.91 2.32
N TRP A 22 -16.29 11.74 2.88
CA TRP A 22 -16.23 10.49 2.09
C TRP A 22 -17.51 10.21 1.30
N ALA A 23 -18.68 10.40 1.92
CA ALA A 23 -19.96 10.14 1.25
C ALA A 23 -20.21 11.09 0.06
N ALA A 24 -19.91 12.38 0.23
CA ALA A 24 -20.06 13.38 -0.82
C ALA A 24 -19.06 13.18 -1.97
N ASP A 25 -17.81 12.80 -1.64
CA ASP A 25 -16.80 12.49 -2.64
C ASP A 25 -17.20 11.28 -3.50
N PHE A 26 -17.72 10.21 -2.89
CA PHE A 26 -18.19 9.03 -3.60
C PHE A 26 -19.42 9.34 -4.48
N ASP A 27 -20.34 10.18 -4.01
CA ASP A 27 -21.47 10.65 -4.83
C ASP A 27 -20.98 11.44 -6.04
N SER A 28 -20.07 12.38 -5.83
CA SER A 28 -19.46 13.17 -6.92
C SER A 28 -18.73 12.30 -7.94
N MET A 29 -17.96 11.29 -7.47
CA MET A 29 -17.30 10.33 -8.35
C MET A 29 -18.31 9.58 -9.21
N ARG A 30 -19.43 9.12 -8.63
CA ARG A 30 -20.49 8.46 -9.39
C ARG A 30 -21.13 9.36 -10.45
N GLU A 31 -21.43 10.60 -10.10
CA GLU A 31 -22.06 11.57 -11.00
C GLU A 31 -21.23 11.82 -12.25
N ILE A 32 -19.91 11.92 -12.13
CA ILE A 32 -19.00 12.11 -13.27
C ILE A 32 -18.63 10.80 -14.00
N GLY A 33 -19.22 9.66 -13.60
CA GLY A 33 -19.06 8.39 -14.30
C GLY A 33 -17.93 7.49 -13.82
N ILE A 34 -17.24 7.81 -12.72
CA ILE A 34 -16.26 6.89 -12.09
C ILE A 34 -16.99 5.65 -11.60
N ARG A 35 -16.37 4.49 -11.76
CA ARG A 35 -16.88 3.19 -11.34
C ARG A 35 -15.89 2.38 -10.51
N VAL A 36 -14.62 2.71 -10.57
CA VAL A 36 -13.55 2.01 -9.85
C VAL A 36 -12.73 3.01 -9.05
N VAL A 37 -12.50 2.71 -7.78
CA VAL A 37 -11.70 3.55 -6.88
C VAL A 37 -10.56 2.73 -6.30
N ARG A 38 -9.32 3.22 -6.42
CA ARG A 38 -8.17 2.61 -5.79
C ARG A 38 -7.89 3.29 -4.45
N VAL A 39 -7.71 2.50 -3.39
CA VAL A 39 -7.46 2.99 -2.02
C VAL A 39 -6.39 2.16 -1.31
N GLY A 40 -5.74 2.72 -0.31
CA GLY A 40 -4.99 1.99 0.70
C GLY A 40 -3.51 1.78 0.44
N GLU A 41 -2.98 2.04 -0.76
CA GLU A 41 -1.60 1.72 -1.15
C GLU A 41 -0.52 2.47 -0.35
N PHE A 42 -0.87 3.53 0.35
CA PHE A 42 0.06 4.30 1.18
C PHE A 42 -0.34 4.36 2.67
N ALA A 43 -1.33 3.57 3.07
CA ALA A 43 -2.00 3.72 4.35
C ALA A 43 -1.37 2.91 5.51
N TRP A 44 -0.17 2.33 5.39
CA TRP A 44 0.37 1.42 6.42
C TRP A 44 0.38 2.05 7.81
N SER A 45 0.89 3.28 7.93
CA SER A 45 0.92 3.99 9.23
C SER A 45 -0.47 4.18 9.87
N ARG A 46 -1.53 4.26 9.05
CA ARG A 46 -2.91 4.37 9.55
C ARG A 46 -3.55 3.02 9.82
N LEU A 47 -3.19 2.03 9.03
CA LEU A 47 -3.65 0.65 9.22
C LEU A 47 -3.00 -0.03 10.43
N GLU A 48 -1.76 0.34 10.72
CA GLU A 48 -0.98 -0.16 11.84
C GLU A 48 -0.11 0.97 12.42
N PRO A 49 -0.68 1.84 13.27
CA PRO A 49 0.03 2.97 13.85
C PRO A 49 1.16 2.57 14.80
N GLU A 50 0.99 1.44 15.50
CA GLU A 50 1.97 0.83 16.40
C GLU A 50 2.14 -0.65 16.05
N PRO A 51 3.28 -1.27 16.32
CA PRO A 51 3.53 -2.68 15.99
C PRO A 51 2.45 -3.62 16.52
N GLY A 52 1.71 -4.27 15.62
CA GLY A 52 0.64 -5.21 15.95
C GLY A 52 -0.71 -4.59 16.30
N GLU A 53 -0.81 -3.26 16.35
CA GLU A 53 -2.08 -2.56 16.58
C GLU A 53 -2.77 -2.26 15.24
N TYR A 54 -3.72 -3.11 14.85
CA TYR A 54 -4.42 -2.98 13.57
C TYR A 54 -5.68 -2.13 13.69
N ARG A 55 -5.83 -1.14 12.81
CA ARG A 55 -6.98 -0.22 12.72
C ARG A 55 -7.61 -0.27 11.34
N PHE A 56 -8.33 -1.33 11.02
CA PHE A 56 -8.94 -1.53 9.70
C PHE A 56 -10.36 -0.96 9.60
N SER A 57 -11.01 -0.61 10.70
CA SER A 57 -12.42 -0.17 10.72
C SER A 57 -12.74 1.02 9.82
N TRP A 58 -11.83 1.98 9.68
CA TRP A 58 -12.01 3.11 8.78
C TRP A 58 -12.00 2.67 7.30
N LEU A 59 -11.17 1.69 6.95
CA LEU A 59 -11.11 1.16 5.59
C LEU A 59 -12.33 0.29 5.29
N GLU A 60 -12.82 -0.48 6.26
CA GLU A 60 -14.09 -1.20 6.17
C GLU A 60 -15.25 -0.25 5.88
N GLN A 61 -15.34 0.89 6.58
CA GLN A 61 -16.34 1.93 6.28
C GLN A 61 -16.25 2.46 4.84
N ILE A 62 -15.04 2.62 4.31
CA ILE A 62 -14.83 3.00 2.90
C ILE A 62 -15.35 1.92 1.94
N LEU A 63 -15.11 0.65 2.27
CA LEU A 63 -15.60 -0.48 1.46
C LEU A 63 -17.13 -0.57 1.48
N ASP A 64 -17.75 -0.46 2.65
CA ASP A 64 -19.20 -0.42 2.82
C ASP A 64 -19.83 0.74 2.04
N LEU A 65 -19.20 1.92 2.13
CA LEU A 65 -19.65 3.09 1.40
C LEU A 65 -19.56 2.88 -0.11
N ALA A 66 -18.46 2.33 -0.61
CA ALA A 66 -18.28 2.02 -2.02
C ALA A 66 -19.35 1.04 -2.51
N GLU A 67 -19.62 -0.03 -1.75
CA GLU A 67 -20.67 -0.99 -2.07
C GLU A 67 -22.04 -0.31 -2.15
N SER A 68 -22.40 0.46 -1.13
CA SER A 68 -23.68 1.19 -1.08
C SER A 68 -23.89 2.15 -2.25
N LYS A 69 -22.80 2.70 -2.78
CA LYS A 69 -22.79 3.60 -3.94
C LYS A 69 -22.54 2.88 -5.27
N SER A 70 -22.49 1.54 -5.29
CA SER A 70 -22.20 0.72 -6.48
C SER A 70 -20.87 1.10 -7.17
N LEU A 71 -19.87 1.42 -6.37
CA LEU A 71 -18.48 1.61 -6.80
C LEU A 71 -17.66 0.36 -6.45
N SER A 72 -16.72 0.03 -7.29
CA SER A 72 -15.80 -1.09 -7.09
C SER A 72 -14.47 -0.58 -6.55
N ILE A 73 -13.83 -1.38 -5.70
CA ILE A 73 -12.54 -1.04 -5.08
C ILE A 73 -11.41 -1.89 -5.65
N VAL A 74 -10.32 -1.23 -6.00
CA VAL A 74 -9.00 -1.85 -6.11
C VAL A 74 -8.26 -1.55 -4.81
N LEU A 75 -8.04 -2.56 -3.98
CA LEU A 75 -7.37 -2.39 -2.70
C LEU A 75 -5.86 -2.53 -2.86
N GLY A 76 -5.12 -1.47 -2.50
CA GLY A 76 -3.67 -1.46 -2.52
C GLY A 76 -3.07 -2.14 -1.29
N THR A 77 -2.03 -2.96 -1.48
CA THR A 77 -1.19 -3.37 -0.34
C THR A 77 -0.35 -2.17 0.12
N PRO A 78 -0.27 -1.88 1.42
CA PRO A 78 0.31 -0.62 1.92
C PRO A 78 1.84 -0.60 1.94
N THR A 79 2.48 -1.54 1.25
CA THR A 79 3.91 -1.83 1.37
C THR A 79 4.83 -0.74 0.83
N ALA A 80 4.34 0.15 -0.04
CA ALA A 80 5.14 1.23 -0.61
C ALA A 80 5.57 2.31 0.41
N THR A 81 4.93 2.38 1.58
CA THR A 81 5.20 3.38 2.61
C THR A 81 5.26 2.75 4.01
N PRO A 82 6.31 1.97 4.31
CA PRO A 82 6.48 1.40 5.65
C PRO A 82 6.48 2.51 6.72
N PRO A 83 5.84 2.28 7.87
CA PRO A 83 5.70 3.27 8.93
C PRO A 83 7.04 3.57 9.61
N LYS A 84 7.11 4.73 10.27
CA LYS A 84 8.33 5.18 10.96
C LYS A 84 8.81 4.18 12.00
N TRP A 85 7.89 3.60 12.79
CA TRP A 85 8.24 2.62 13.81
C TRP A 85 8.96 1.38 13.21
N LEU A 86 8.57 0.94 12.00
CA LEU A 86 9.22 -0.19 11.34
C LEU A 86 10.65 0.17 10.89
N VAL A 87 10.84 1.40 10.39
CA VAL A 87 12.18 1.90 10.04
C VAL A 87 13.08 2.00 11.28
N ASP A 88 12.52 2.38 12.44
CA ASP A 88 13.28 2.45 13.68
C ASP A 88 13.65 1.07 14.24
N GLN A 89 12.77 0.09 14.06
CA GLN A 89 13.04 -1.29 14.48
C GLN A 89 14.03 -2.02 13.57
N ILE A 90 14.00 -1.72 12.26
CA ILE A 90 14.80 -2.41 11.24
C ILE A 90 15.51 -1.36 10.34
N PRO A 91 16.42 -0.54 10.87
CA PRO A 91 17.02 0.57 10.11
C PRO A 91 17.90 0.11 8.93
N ASP A 92 18.36 -1.13 8.93
CA ASP A 92 19.13 -1.74 7.84
C ASP A 92 18.27 -2.21 6.66
N MET A 93 16.94 -2.13 6.78
CA MET A 93 16.04 -2.32 5.64
C MET A 93 16.11 -1.17 4.63
N LEU A 94 16.67 -0.02 5.01
CA LEU A 94 16.75 1.14 4.13
C LEU A 94 17.65 0.88 2.92
N ALA A 95 17.19 1.33 1.76
CA ALA A 95 17.96 1.22 0.52
C ALA A 95 19.22 2.11 0.57
N VAL A 96 20.24 1.67 -0.13
CA VAL A 96 21.50 2.43 -0.31
C VAL A 96 21.67 2.69 -1.79
N ASP A 97 21.96 3.92 -2.15
CA ASP A 97 22.19 4.34 -3.54
C ASP A 97 23.60 3.98 -4.06
N ALA A 98 23.88 4.29 -5.32
CA ALA A 98 25.16 4.00 -5.96
C ALA A 98 26.36 4.76 -5.34
N SER A 99 26.10 5.90 -4.65
CA SER A 99 27.11 6.67 -3.94
C SER A 99 27.42 6.11 -2.53
N GLY A 100 26.67 5.12 -2.08
CA GLY A 100 26.75 4.56 -0.74
C GLY A 100 25.89 5.28 0.30
N GLN A 101 25.07 6.25 -0.12
CA GLN A 101 24.21 6.99 0.79
C GLN A 101 22.95 6.17 1.10
N ARG A 102 22.65 6.00 2.40
CA ARG A 102 21.42 5.37 2.87
C ARG A 102 20.25 6.33 2.72
N ARG A 103 19.11 5.82 2.22
CA ARG A 103 17.86 6.58 2.17
C ARG A 103 17.31 6.82 3.58
N GLY A 104 16.59 7.93 3.74
CA GLY A 104 15.92 8.27 5.00
C GLY A 104 14.42 7.96 4.95
N PHE A 105 13.78 7.95 6.12
CA PHE A 105 12.33 7.96 6.25
C PHE A 105 11.72 9.23 5.65
N GLY A 106 10.49 9.16 5.16
CA GLY A 106 9.73 10.31 4.64
C GLY A 106 9.69 10.43 3.12
N SER A 107 10.40 9.54 2.41
CA SER A 107 10.23 9.35 0.96
C SER A 107 9.53 8.03 0.68
N ARG A 108 8.87 7.92 -0.46
CA ARG A 108 8.38 6.61 -0.93
C ARG A 108 9.57 5.72 -1.26
N ARG A 109 9.39 4.39 -1.04
CA ARG A 109 10.32 3.38 -1.51
C ARG A 109 11.74 3.57 -0.97
N HIS A 110 11.84 3.92 0.30
CA HIS A 110 13.12 4.09 0.99
C HIS A 110 13.74 2.76 1.46
N TYR A 111 13.08 1.64 1.23
CA TYR A 111 13.46 0.30 1.64
C TYR A 111 14.16 -0.49 0.52
N CYS A 112 14.89 -1.52 0.91
CA CYS A 112 15.48 -2.50 0.01
C CYS A 112 14.53 -3.70 -0.15
N PHE A 113 14.07 -3.97 -1.37
CA PHE A 113 13.17 -5.11 -1.68
C PHE A 113 13.77 -6.48 -1.32
N SER A 114 15.09 -6.59 -1.25
CA SER A 114 15.78 -7.83 -0.91
C SER A 114 15.95 -8.02 0.60
N HIS A 115 15.56 -7.06 1.43
CA HIS A 115 15.73 -7.16 2.88
C HIS A 115 14.69 -8.13 3.48
N LEU A 116 15.15 -9.25 4.06
CA LEU A 116 14.27 -10.31 4.54
C LEU A 116 13.34 -9.87 5.66
N GLY A 117 13.84 -9.05 6.60
CA GLY A 117 13.02 -8.49 7.69
C GLY A 117 11.87 -7.63 7.15
N TYR A 118 12.16 -6.72 6.21
CA TYR A 118 11.13 -5.91 5.55
C TYR A 118 10.10 -6.79 4.82
N ARG A 119 10.54 -7.79 4.06
CA ARG A 119 9.63 -8.70 3.34
C ARG A 119 8.71 -9.46 4.29
N LYS A 120 9.23 -9.91 5.45
CA LYS A 120 8.44 -10.58 6.49
C LYS A 120 7.35 -9.65 7.06
N GLU A 121 7.67 -8.39 7.29
CA GLU A 121 6.70 -7.41 7.75
C GLU A 121 5.65 -7.07 6.69
N CYS A 122 6.04 -7.00 5.40
CA CYS A 122 5.09 -6.88 4.29
C CYS A 122 4.13 -8.07 4.24
N GLU A 123 4.63 -9.29 4.33
CA GLU A 123 3.81 -10.50 4.38
C GLU A 123 2.83 -10.46 5.55
N ARG A 124 3.29 -10.04 6.71
CA ARG A 124 2.47 -9.94 7.93
C ARG A 124 1.31 -8.96 7.77
N ILE A 125 1.58 -7.71 7.37
CA ILE A 125 0.51 -6.69 7.22
C ILE A 125 -0.46 -7.05 6.10
N VAL A 126 0.03 -7.53 4.97
CA VAL A 126 -0.82 -7.94 3.84
C VAL A 126 -1.71 -9.11 4.22
N SER A 127 -1.16 -10.12 4.92
CA SER A 127 -1.96 -11.27 5.40
C SER A 127 -3.05 -10.82 6.37
N ARG A 128 -2.74 -9.91 7.30
CA ARG A 128 -3.74 -9.36 8.24
C ARG A 128 -4.84 -8.57 7.54
N LEU A 129 -4.47 -7.75 6.57
CA LEU A 129 -5.41 -6.98 5.78
C LEU A 129 -6.32 -7.89 4.94
N ALA A 130 -5.75 -8.89 4.29
CA ALA A 130 -6.50 -9.86 3.50
C ALA A 130 -7.44 -10.73 4.36
N GLN A 131 -7.00 -11.15 5.55
CA GLN A 131 -7.86 -11.89 6.49
C GLN A 131 -9.03 -11.06 7.00
N ALA A 132 -8.82 -9.75 7.20
CA ALA A 132 -9.86 -8.89 7.74
C ALA A 132 -10.88 -8.45 6.67
N LEU A 133 -10.41 -8.09 5.47
CA LEU A 133 -11.22 -7.38 4.47
C LEU A 133 -11.27 -8.07 3.10
N GLY A 134 -10.49 -9.13 2.88
CA GLY A 134 -10.31 -9.73 1.54
C GLY A 134 -11.56 -10.28 0.89
N GLU A 135 -12.56 -10.69 1.68
CA GLU A 135 -13.84 -11.21 1.21
C GLU A 135 -14.91 -10.12 0.98
N HIS A 136 -14.56 -8.83 1.18
CA HIS A 136 -15.53 -7.76 1.06
C HIS A 136 -16.00 -7.59 -0.40
N PRO A 137 -17.33 -7.55 -0.67
CA PRO A 137 -17.88 -7.60 -2.04
C PRO A 137 -17.51 -6.39 -2.91
N ALA A 138 -17.20 -5.24 -2.32
CA ALA A 138 -16.73 -4.07 -3.06
C ALA A 138 -15.35 -4.28 -3.68
N ILE A 139 -14.52 -5.19 -3.17
CA ILE A 139 -13.15 -5.43 -3.66
C ILE A 139 -13.20 -6.30 -4.92
N ILE A 140 -12.81 -5.74 -6.05
CA ILE A 140 -12.74 -6.47 -7.33
C ILE A 140 -11.32 -6.87 -7.73
N ALA A 141 -10.30 -6.24 -7.15
CA ALA A 141 -8.91 -6.52 -7.42
C ALA A 141 -7.99 -6.00 -6.30
N TRP A 142 -6.75 -6.52 -6.29
CA TRP A 142 -5.68 -6.05 -5.43
C TRP A 142 -4.56 -5.46 -6.26
N GLN A 143 -4.01 -4.34 -5.81
CA GLN A 143 -2.75 -3.81 -6.31
C GLN A 143 -1.62 -4.19 -5.34
N THR A 144 -0.62 -4.92 -5.83
CA THR A 144 0.55 -5.28 -5.03
C THR A 144 1.58 -4.16 -5.09
N ASP A 145 1.91 -3.56 -3.93
CA ASP A 145 2.84 -2.43 -3.83
C ASP A 145 2.43 -1.24 -4.73
N ASN A 146 3.34 -0.33 -5.05
CA ASN A 146 3.09 0.79 -5.95
C ASN A 146 4.35 1.20 -6.71
N GLU A 147 4.24 1.40 -8.02
CA GLU A 147 5.28 1.96 -8.90
C GLU A 147 6.67 1.34 -8.75
N PHE A 148 6.82 0.04 -8.92
CA PHE A 148 8.12 -0.65 -8.89
C PHE A 148 9.16 0.04 -9.78
N GLY A 149 10.34 0.36 -9.21
CA GLY A 149 11.42 1.02 -9.93
C GLY A 149 11.34 2.53 -10.03
N CYS A 150 10.35 3.17 -9.44
CA CYS A 150 10.20 4.63 -9.37
C CYS A 150 11.22 5.27 -8.40
N HIS A 151 11.38 6.59 -8.45
CA HIS A 151 12.19 7.39 -7.51
C HIS A 151 13.66 6.95 -7.40
N SER A 152 14.26 6.49 -8.48
CA SER A 152 15.65 5.99 -8.50
C SER A 152 15.91 4.86 -7.49
N THR A 153 14.90 4.00 -7.26
CA THR A 153 14.96 2.87 -6.33
C THR A 153 14.97 1.50 -7.01
N VAL A 154 15.26 1.46 -8.31
CA VAL A 154 15.36 0.20 -9.09
C VAL A 154 16.39 -0.74 -8.48
N LEU A 155 17.52 -0.18 -8.05
CA LEU A 155 18.61 -0.93 -7.42
C LEU A 155 18.89 -0.39 -6.03
N SER A 156 19.21 -1.30 -5.11
CA SER A 156 19.80 -0.97 -3.83
C SER A 156 21.20 -1.58 -3.76
N TYR A 157 22.14 -0.82 -3.21
CA TYR A 157 23.52 -1.25 -2.93
C TYR A 157 23.72 -1.64 -1.47
N SER A 158 22.63 -1.84 -0.72
CA SER A 158 22.66 -2.33 0.66
C SER A 158 23.24 -3.75 0.75
N GLU A 159 23.71 -4.13 1.94
CA GLU A 159 24.23 -5.49 2.16
C GLU A 159 23.17 -6.56 1.90
N ALA A 160 21.91 -6.30 2.25
CA ALA A 160 20.80 -7.20 1.94
C ALA A 160 20.64 -7.45 0.44
N ALA A 161 20.75 -6.40 -0.39
CA ALA A 161 20.70 -6.55 -1.85
C ALA A 161 21.88 -7.31 -2.39
N ARG A 162 23.10 -7.02 -1.90
CA ARG A 162 24.33 -7.73 -2.31
C ARG A 162 24.27 -9.21 -1.96
N SER A 163 23.84 -9.54 -0.76
CA SER A 163 23.69 -10.92 -0.31
C SER A 163 22.66 -11.68 -1.13
N ALA A 164 21.48 -11.08 -1.37
CA ALA A 164 20.45 -11.68 -2.20
C ALA A 164 20.93 -11.93 -3.64
N PHE A 165 21.67 -10.98 -4.22
CA PHE A 165 22.24 -11.14 -5.56
C PHE A 165 23.26 -12.28 -5.63
N ARG A 166 24.15 -12.41 -4.63
CA ARG A 166 25.09 -13.53 -4.56
C ARG A 166 24.40 -14.90 -4.45
N VAL A 167 23.27 -14.97 -3.77
CA VAL A 167 22.47 -16.21 -3.69
C VAL A 167 21.84 -16.52 -5.04
N TRP A 168 21.33 -15.52 -5.73
CA TRP A 168 20.70 -15.67 -7.04
C TRP A 168 21.69 -16.12 -8.14
N LEU A 169 22.99 -15.76 -8.01
CA LEU A 169 24.04 -16.15 -8.96
C LEU A 169 24.46 -17.63 -8.86
N LYS A 170 24.07 -18.36 -7.80
CA LYS A 170 24.39 -19.78 -7.59
C LYS A 170 23.34 -20.70 -8.20
#